data_79cf6e88f8f4da83705e4c1cae0343c8
#
_entry.id   79cf6e88f8f4da83705e4c1cae0343c8
#
_cell.length_a   1.000
_cell.length_b   1.000
_cell.length_c   1.000
_cell.angle_alpha   90.00
_cell.angle_beta   90.00
_cell.angle_gamma   90.00
#
_symmetry.space_group_name_H-M   'P 1'
#
loop_
_entity.id
_entity.type
_entity.pdbx_description
1 polymer ?
#
loop_
_entity_poly.entity_id
_entity_poly.type
_entity_poly.pdbx_seq_one_letter_code
_entity_poly.pdbx_strand_id
1 'polypeptide(L)'
;MKYVLVFLIILSFIGPSVDEDKNTSDIIKNSLYNYITCLDNTFNYLTNNVSFFSKISENLYKVSYNSIMKDRVFQEHLVQSVETLDSIIQLYNNNIEDIDAFRKLIYEENKDVISNSYDIKAGEYIIVPSDK
;
A
#
# COMPACT_ATOMS: atom_id res chain seq x y z
N MET A 1 -26.60 7.48 -6.63
CA MET A 1 -27.19 7.46 -5.26
C MET A 1 -27.75 6.12 -4.82
N LYS A 2 -28.45 5.33 -5.68
CA LYS A 2 -29.04 4.03 -5.29
C LYS A 2 -28.01 3.03 -4.71
N TYR A 3 -26.81 2.98 -5.27
CA TYR A 3 -25.75 2.06 -4.83
C TYR A 3 -25.06 2.49 -3.52
N VAL A 4 -25.05 3.78 -3.20
CA VAL A 4 -24.50 4.28 -1.92
C VAL A 4 -25.37 3.81 -0.75
N LEU A 5 -26.69 3.78 -0.93
CA LEU A 5 -27.62 3.32 0.09
C LEU A 5 -27.48 1.80 0.32
N VAL A 6 -27.32 1.01 -0.75
CA VAL A 6 -27.05 -0.44 -0.66
C VAL A 6 -25.72 -0.68 0.04
N PHE A 7 -24.68 0.09 -0.28
CA PHE A 7 -23.37 0.00 0.37
C PHE A 7 -23.45 0.33 1.87
N LEU A 8 -24.18 1.37 2.26
CA LEU A 8 -24.39 1.71 3.67
C LEU A 8 -25.19 0.64 4.43
N ILE A 9 -26.18 -0.01 3.79
CA ILE A 9 -26.91 -1.13 4.36
C ILE A 9 -25.95 -2.31 4.58
N ILE A 10 -25.11 -2.66 3.61
CA ILE A 10 -24.13 -3.75 3.76
C ILE A 10 -23.16 -3.42 4.90
N LEU A 11 -22.67 -2.19 5.00
CA LEU A 11 -21.80 -1.75 6.10
C LEU A 11 -22.48 -1.87 7.46
N SER A 12 -23.80 -1.64 7.55
CA SER A 12 -24.55 -1.77 8.82
C SER A 12 -24.67 -3.22 9.31
N PHE A 13 -24.60 -4.20 8.41
CA PHE A 13 -24.59 -5.63 8.77
C PHE A 13 -23.20 -6.15 9.16
N ILE A 14 -22.12 -5.44 8.78
CA ILE A 14 -20.75 -5.79 9.11
C ILE A 14 -20.31 -5.17 10.46
N GLY A 15 -21.19 -4.36 11.06
CA GLY A 15 -20.92 -3.70 12.33
C GLY A 15 -20.67 -4.70 13.48
N PRO A 16 -19.76 -4.40 14.40
CA PRO A 16 -19.45 -5.27 15.52
C PRO A 16 -20.65 -5.38 16.48
N SER A 17 -20.92 -6.59 16.96
CA SER A 17 -21.85 -6.82 18.06
C SER A 17 -21.26 -6.27 19.36
N VAL A 18 -22.03 -5.47 20.07
CA VAL A 18 -21.62 -4.83 21.34
C VAL A 18 -22.04 -5.73 22.50
N ASP A 19 -21.07 -6.19 23.31
CA ASP A 19 -21.37 -6.86 24.59
C ASP A 19 -21.68 -5.82 25.67
N GLU A 20 -22.80 -5.98 26.36
CA GLU A 20 -23.33 -5.00 27.32
C GLU A 20 -22.53 -4.86 28.63
N ASP A 21 -21.62 -5.79 28.95
CA ASP A 21 -20.94 -5.85 30.25
C ASP A 21 -19.54 -5.20 30.31
N LYS A 22 -19.14 -4.45 29.28
CA LYS A 22 -17.78 -3.85 29.23
C LYS A 22 -17.82 -2.33 29.38
N ASN A 23 -16.72 -1.78 29.93
CA ASN A 23 -16.52 -0.33 30.02
C ASN A 23 -16.66 0.32 28.63
N THR A 24 -17.45 1.38 28.51
CA THR A 24 -17.80 2.05 27.24
C THR A 24 -16.57 2.38 26.36
N SER A 25 -15.44 2.76 26.99
CA SER A 25 -14.19 3.06 26.27
C SER A 25 -13.58 1.80 25.60
N ASP A 26 -13.63 0.67 26.28
CA ASP A 26 -13.08 -0.60 25.77
C ASP A 26 -13.98 -1.21 24.71
N ILE A 27 -15.30 -1.01 24.86
CA ILE A 27 -16.30 -1.39 23.84
C ILE A 27 -16.02 -0.63 22.55
N ILE A 28 -15.84 0.70 22.60
CA ILE A 28 -15.57 1.53 21.43
C ILE A 28 -14.26 1.13 20.75
N LYS A 29 -13.18 0.93 21.52
CA LYS A 29 -11.87 0.52 20.98
C LYS A 29 -11.94 -0.84 20.31
N ASN A 30 -12.53 -1.83 20.98
CA ASN A 30 -12.65 -3.18 20.44
C ASN A 30 -13.58 -3.23 19.22
N SER A 31 -14.65 -2.46 19.22
CA SER A 31 -15.56 -2.34 18.08
C SER A 31 -14.87 -1.71 16.88
N LEU A 32 -14.09 -0.65 17.09
CA LEU A 32 -13.33 0.01 16.04
C LEU A 32 -12.25 -0.92 15.47
N TYR A 33 -11.51 -1.62 16.34
CA TYR A 33 -10.50 -2.59 15.94
C TYR A 33 -11.10 -3.74 15.13
N ASN A 34 -12.21 -4.33 15.60
CA ASN A 34 -12.89 -5.41 14.89
C ASN A 34 -13.44 -4.94 13.54
N TYR A 35 -13.95 -3.71 13.47
CA TYR A 35 -14.44 -3.12 12.22
C TYR A 35 -13.31 -2.93 11.20
N ILE A 36 -12.19 -2.38 11.63
CA ILE A 36 -10.99 -2.21 10.76
C ILE A 36 -10.50 -3.57 10.28
N THR A 37 -10.35 -4.55 11.18
CA THR A 37 -9.90 -5.90 10.82
C THR A 37 -10.86 -6.59 9.85
N CYS A 38 -12.17 -6.40 10.03
CA CYS A 38 -13.17 -6.92 9.10
C CYS A 38 -13.07 -6.28 7.71
N LEU A 39 -12.86 -4.95 7.65
CA LEU A 39 -12.65 -4.23 6.39
C LEU A 39 -11.38 -4.72 5.68
N ASP A 40 -10.27 -4.87 6.40
CA ASP A 40 -9.01 -5.37 5.85
C ASP A 40 -9.14 -6.79 5.29
N ASN A 41 -9.78 -7.69 6.04
CA ASN A 41 -10.03 -9.05 5.60
C ASN A 41 -10.95 -9.11 4.37
N THR A 42 -12.00 -8.29 4.35
CA THR A 42 -12.92 -8.19 3.20
C THR A 42 -12.19 -7.63 1.98
N PHE A 43 -11.39 -6.59 2.16
CA PHE A 43 -10.62 -5.99 1.08
C PHE A 43 -9.58 -6.98 0.52
N ASN A 44 -8.84 -7.68 1.38
CA ASN A 44 -7.88 -8.71 0.98
C ASN A 44 -8.57 -9.87 0.24
N TYR A 45 -9.75 -10.30 0.72
CA TYR A 45 -10.52 -11.33 0.02
C TYR A 45 -10.95 -10.87 -1.37
N LEU A 46 -11.46 -9.65 -1.50
CA LEU A 46 -11.91 -9.08 -2.78
C LEU A 46 -10.74 -8.92 -3.75
N THR A 47 -9.60 -8.41 -3.29
CA THR A 47 -8.42 -8.20 -4.14
C THR A 47 -7.83 -9.51 -4.65
N ASN A 48 -7.85 -10.56 -3.82
CA ASN A 48 -7.25 -11.85 -4.16
C ASN A 48 -8.20 -12.78 -4.94
N ASN A 49 -9.50 -12.64 -4.79
CA ASN A 49 -10.47 -13.61 -5.33
C ASN A 49 -11.38 -13.04 -6.43
N VAL A 50 -11.42 -11.72 -6.60
CA VAL A 50 -12.25 -11.10 -7.63
C VAL A 50 -11.36 -10.51 -8.73
N SER A 51 -11.38 -11.14 -9.91
CA SER A 51 -10.55 -10.75 -11.06
C SER A 51 -10.72 -9.28 -11.51
N PHE A 52 -11.82 -8.65 -11.14
CA PHE A 52 -12.06 -7.23 -11.39
C PHE A 52 -11.11 -6.34 -10.55
N PHE A 53 -10.89 -6.68 -9.28
CA PHE A 53 -10.00 -5.91 -8.40
C PHE A 53 -8.53 -6.10 -8.77
N SER A 54 -8.12 -7.29 -9.20
CA SER A 54 -6.76 -7.51 -9.70
C SER A 54 -6.47 -6.67 -10.95
N LYS A 55 -7.43 -6.59 -11.88
CA LYS A 55 -7.30 -5.72 -13.07
C LYS A 55 -7.26 -4.23 -12.73
N ILE A 56 -8.00 -3.79 -11.73
CA ILE A 56 -7.93 -2.39 -11.26
C ILE A 56 -6.54 -2.11 -10.68
N SER A 57 -6.01 -3.00 -9.83
CA SER A 57 -4.68 -2.82 -9.24
C SER A 57 -3.56 -2.80 -10.29
N GLU A 58 -3.64 -3.68 -11.31
CA GLU A 58 -2.71 -3.66 -12.45
C GLU A 58 -2.80 -2.36 -13.26
N ASN A 59 -4.00 -1.86 -13.51
CA ASN A 59 -4.18 -0.60 -14.24
C ASN A 59 -3.66 0.59 -13.45
N LEU A 60 -3.93 0.65 -12.14
CA LEU A 60 -3.41 1.70 -11.26
C LEU A 60 -1.88 1.65 -11.21
N TYR A 61 -1.29 0.46 -11.11
CA TYR A 61 0.16 0.29 -11.17
C TYR A 61 0.73 0.81 -12.51
N LYS A 62 0.15 0.41 -13.64
CA LYS A 62 0.60 0.88 -14.97
C LYS A 62 0.52 2.41 -15.11
N VAL A 63 -0.53 3.03 -14.60
CA VAL A 63 -0.68 4.50 -14.63
C VAL A 63 0.41 5.16 -13.78
N SER A 64 0.63 4.69 -12.57
CA SER A 64 1.69 5.20 -11.68
C SER A 64 3.09 4.94 -12.28
N TYR A 65 3.33 3.74 -12.81
CA TYR A 65 4.57 3.38 -13.49
C TYR A 65 4.88 4.35 -14.64
N ASN A 66 3.93 4.54 -15.55
CA ASN A 66 4.11 5.42 -16.71
C ASN A 66 4.31 6.88 -16.29
N SER A 67 3.65 7.33 -15.23
CA SER A 67 3.83 8.68 -14.71
C SER A 67 5.22 8.90 -14.12
N ILE A 68 5.70 7.93 -13.32
CA ILE A 68 7.02 8.02 -12.69
C ILE A 68 8.12 7.86 -13.73
N MET A 69 8.01 6.88 -14.65
CA MET A 69 9.07 6.53 -15.59
C MET A 69 9.13 7.40 -16.85
N LYS A 70 8.23 8.39 -16.99
CA LYS A 70 8.13 9.22 -18.19
C LYS A 70 9.45 9.86 -18.61
N ASP A 71 10.23 10.35 -17.63
CA ASP A 71 11.51 11.04 -17.85
C ASP A 71 12.63 10.43 -16.96
N ARG A 72 12.51 9.15 -16.61
CA ARG A 72 13.43 8.44 -15.72
C ARG A 72 13.89 7.12 -16.30
N VAL A 73 15.04 6.68 -15.86
CA VAL A 73 15.60 5.36 -16.15
C VAL A 73 15.89 4.63 -14.86
N PHE A 74 15.88 3.30 -14.89
CA PHE A 74 16.31 2.52 -13.74
C PHE A 74 17.81 2.53 -13.58
N GLN A 75 18.28 2.71 -12.34
CA GLN A 75 19.67 2.61 -11.94
C GLN A 75 19.82 1.62 -10.78
N GLU A 76 20.93 0.88 -10.77
CA GLU A 76 21.28 0.03 -9.63
C GLU A 76 21.87 0.86 -8.51
N HIS A 77 21.48 0.56 -7.29
CA HIS A 77 21.99 1.15 -6.06
C HIS A 77 22.39 0.06 -5.08
N LEU A 78 23.63 0.10 -4.58
CA LEU A 78 24.07 -0.73 -3.48
C LEU A 78 23.69 -0.07 -2.15
N VAL A 79 22.77 -0.68 -1.44
CA VAL A 79 22.23 -0.17 -0.16
C VAL A 79 23.35 -0.08 0.88
N GLN A 80 23.56 1.12 1.42
CA GLN A 80 24.53 1.38 2.48
C GLN A 80 23.89 1.21 3.88
N SER A 81 24.73 1.05 4.90
CA SER A 81 24.26 1.08 6.28
C SER A 81 23.58 2.42 6.58
N VAL A 82 22.47 2.39 7.31
CA VAL A 82 21.63 3.53 7.71
C VAL A 82 20.80 4.20 6.60
N GLU A 83 20.85 3.72 5.37
CA GLU A 83 19.95 4.21 4.33
C GLU A 83 18.53 3.64 4.51
N THR A 84 17.57 4.45 4.13
CA THR A 84 16.16 4.07 4.01
C THR A 84 15.73 4.14 2.56
N LEU A 85 14.68 3.42 2.18
CA LEU A 85 14.16 3.48 0.83
C LEU A 85 13.83 4.92 0.41
N ASP A 86 13.30 5.73 1.32
CA ASP A 86 12.99 7.14 1.06
C ASP A 86 14.22 7.99 0.81
N SER A 87 15.30 7.77 1.57
CA SER A 87 16.55 8.51 1.35
C SER A 87 17.17 8.18 -0.01
N ILE A 88 17.05 6.92 -0.46
CA ILE A 88 17.52 6.50 -1.77
C ILE A 88 16.64 7.12 -2.88
N ILE A 89 15.30 7.11 -2.72
CA ILE A 89 14.40 7.77 -3.68
C ILE A 89 14.78 9.24 -3.86
N GLN A 90 15.00 9.97 -2.76
CA GLN A 90 15.39 11.38 -2.78
C GLN A 90 16.79 11.62 -3.34
N LEU A 91 17.71 10.66 -3.18
CA LEU A 91 19.05 10.73 -3.75
C LEU A 91 19.02 10.76 -5.28
N TYR A 92 18.16 9.94 -5.88
CA TYR A 92 18.06 9.74 -7.32
C TYR A 92 17.04 10.62 -8.03
N ASN A 93 16.17 11.31 -7.29
CA ASN A 93 15.09 12.09 -7.88
C ASN A 93 14.98 13.49 -7.27
N ASN A 94 14.87 14.49 -8.14
CA ASN A 94 14.69 15.90 -7.73
C ASN A 94 13.21 16.28 -7.55
N ASN A 95 12.33 15.67 -8.33
CA ASN A 95 10.91 15.96 -8.30
C ASN A 95 10.11 14.71 -7.94
N ILE A 96 9.61 14.67 -6.71
CA ILE A 96 8.83 13.57 -6.15
C ILE A 96 7.46 14.12 -5.76
N GLU A 97 6.44 13.85 -6.58
CA GLU A 97 5.07 14.26 -6.30
C GLU A 97 4.37 13.31 -5.33
N ASP A 98 4.63 12.01 -5.45
CA ASP A 98 4.04 10.96 -4.64
C ASP A 98 5.09 9.90 -4.26
N ILE A 99 5.60 9.99 -3.03
CA ILE A 99 6.64 9.07 -2.54
C ILE A 99 6.11 7.64 -2.36
N ASP A 100 4.83 7.48 -2.05
CA ASP A 100 4.24 6.15 -1.87
C ASP A 100 4.11 5.41 -3.21
N ALA A 101 3.85 6.13 -4.30
CA ALA A 101 3.90 5.57 -5.63
C ALA A 101 5.33 5.12 -6.02
N PHE A 102 6.37 5.87 -5.65
CA PHE A 102 7.77 5.48 -5.83
C PHE A 102 8.12 4.24 -5.01
N ARG A 103 7.76 4.20 -3.71
CA ARG A 103 7.98 3.02 -2.85
C ARG A 103 7.36 1.76 -3.46
N LYS A 104 6.12 1.87 -3.90
CA LYS A 104 5.40 0.76 -4.53
C LYS A 104 6.06 0.31 -5.82
N LEU A 105 6.48 1.23 -6.69
CA LEU A 105 7.18 0.91 -7.92
C LEU A 105 8.50 0.18 -7.63
N ILE A 106 9.33 0.71 -6.73
CA ILE A 106 10.61 0.10 -6.38
C ILE A 106 10.39 -1.28 -5.74
N TYR A 107 9.40 -1.43 -4.87
CA TYR A 107 9.04 -2.72 -4.29
C TYR A 107 8.65 -3.74 -5.37
N GLU A 108 7.80 -3.36 -6.33
CA GLU A 108 7.38 -4.25 -7.42
C GLU A 108 8.55 -4.73 -8.28
N GLU A 109 9.54 -3.86 -8.51
CA GLU A 109 10.73 -4.18 -9.31
C GLU A 109 11.84 -4.91 -8.53
N ASN A 110 11.73 -4.96 -7.17
CA ASN A 110 12.73 -5.56 -6.27
C ASN A 110 12.10 -6.53 -5.25
N LYS A 111 11.06 -7.25 -5.62
CA LYS A 111 10.29 -8.14 -4.70
C LYS A 111 11.12 -9.19 -3.98
N ASP A 112 12.22 -9.62 -4.60
CA ASP A 112 13.10 -10.64 -4.04
C ASP A 112 14.03 -10.09 -2.93
N VAL A 113 14.16 -8.76 -2.85
CA VAL A 113 15.13 -8.06 -1.98
C VAL A 113 14.42 -7.20 -0.94
N ILE A 114 13.32 -6.54 -1.31
CA ILE A 114 12.58 -5.62 -0.44
C ILE A 114 11.40 -6.34 0.23
N SER A 115 11.23 -6.15 1.53
CA SER A 115 10.08 -6.68 2.27
C SER A 115 8.79 -5.91 1.99
N ASN A 116 7.63 -6.52 2.34
CA ASN A 116 6.32 -5.85 2.23
C ASN A 116 6.20 -4.56 3.07
N SER A 117 7.06 -4.38 4.07
CA SER A 117 7.17 -3.16 4.90
C SER A 117 8.12 -2.12 4.31
N TYR A 118 8.63 -2.36 3.10
CA TYR A 118 9.64 -1.52 2.43
C TYR A 118 10.99 -1.46 3.15
N ASP A 119 11.28 -2.47 3.99
CA ASP A 119 12.60 -2.59 4.63
C ASP A 119 13.63 -3.10 3.61
N ILE A 120 14.79 -2.47 3.61
CA ILE A 120 15.95 -2.77 2.78
C ILE A 120 17.13 -3.19 3.66
N LYS A 121 18.04 -4.00 3.11
CA LYS A 121 19.21 -4.46 3.85
C LYS A 121 20.49 -3.94 3.24
N ALA A 122 21.39 -3.46 4.09
CA ALA A 122 22.72 -3.04 3.66
C ALA A 122 23.47 -4.17 2.95
N GLY A 123 24.13 -3.84 1.86
CA GLY A 123 24.88 -4.77 1.02
C GLY A 123 24.07 -5.44 -0.11
N GLU A 124 22.77 -5.20 -0.18
CA GLU A 124 21.92 -5.66 -1.29
C GLU A 124 21.86 -4.61 -2.41
N TYR A 125 21.69 -5.07 -3.65
CA TYR A 125 21.47 -4.20 -4.79
C TYR A 125 19.97 -4.07 -5.03
N ILE A 126 19.52 -2.84 -5.24
CA ILE A 126 18.15 -2.53 -5.65
C ILE A 126 18.17 -1.67 -6.92
N ILE A 127 17.14 -1.80 -7.75
CA ILE A 127 16.93 -0.93 -8.89
C ILE A 127 15.96 0.18 -8.52
N VAL A 128 16.31 1.42 -8.84
CA VAL A 128 15.54 2.61 -8.49
C VAL A 128 15.35 3.50 -9.71
N PRO A 129 14.19 4.16 -9.89
CA PRO A 129 14.01 5.16 -10.94
C PRO A 129 14.85 6.40 -10.62
N SER A 130 15.48 6.97 -11.64
CA SER A 130 16.37 8.13 -11.54
C SER A 130 16.09 9.15 -12.62
N ASP A 131 16.00 10.41 -12.25
CA ASP A 131 15.92 11.58 -13.14
C ASP A 131 17.29 12.29 -13.28
N LYS A 132 18.38 11.69 -12.77
CA LYS A 132 19.76 12.21 -12.76
C LYS A 132 20.68 11.39 -13.62
#